data_dcc64099743733cdecaa54c63c2e7901
#
_entry.id   dcc64099743733cdecaa54c63c2e7901
#
_cell.length_a   1.000
_cell.length_b   1.000
_cell.length_c   1.000
_cell.angle_alpha   90.00
_cell.angle_beta   90.00
_cell.angle_gamma   90.00
#
_symmetry.space_group_name_H-M   'P 1'
#
loop_
_entity.id
_entity.type
_entity.pdbx_description
1 polymer ?
#
loop_
_entity_poly.entity_id
_entity_poly.type
_entity_poly.pdbx_seq_one_letter_code
_entity_poly.pdbx_strand_id
1 'polypeptide(L)'
;MVHKKIKVNLKNTSYEVIIGKGVSLDKKIKSKFIYGKEILLISDKNIPEKKINIITSSVEDCGPHKLNSLKLKLNERSKNFTSVSKIHNFLIKKKYTRDSLIICIGGGILSDVSGFAAATYLRGINFMLMPSTLLAQVDASIGGKTGINHTMGKNLIGSFHQPILVLIDITFLRSLSTI
;
A
#
# COMPACT_ATOMS: atom_id res chain seq x y z
N MET A 1 -1.96 22.18 3.58
CA MET A 1 -1.55 21.31 4.70
C MET A 1 -0.04 21.38 4.85
N VAL A 2 0.47 21.47 6.08
CA VAL A 2 1.92 21.40 6.32
C VAL A 2 2.33 19.94 6.29
N HIS A 3 3.24 19.57 5.40
CA HIS A 3 3.78 18.23 5.29
C HIS A 3 5.29 18.28 5.02
N LYS A 4 5.99 17.23 5.44
CA LYS A 4 7.41 17.03 5.14
C LYS A 4 7.52 16.04 3.98
N LYS A 5 8.34 16.40 3.00
CA LYS A 5 8.63 15.55 1.84
C LYS A 5 10.08 15.08 1.92
N ILE A 6 10.29 13.78 1.81
CA ILE A 6 11.61 13.15 1.79
C ILE A 6 11.72 12.37 0.48
N LYS A 7 12.77 12.60 -0.28
CA LYS A 7 13.08 11.85 -1.49
C LYS A 7 14.04 10.72 -1.15
N VAL A 8 13.65 9.49 -1.42
CA VAL A 8 14.53 8.33 -1.33
C VAL A 8 15.19 8.16 -2.69
N ASN A 9 16.48 8.50 -2.77
CA ASN A 9 17.24 8.46 -4.01
C ASN A 9 17.85 7.08 -4.21
N LEU A 10 17.40 6.39 -5.24
CA LEU A 10 17.94 5.11 -5.71
C LEU A 10 18.30 5.25 -7.19
N LYS A 11 19.26 4.45 -7.67
CA LYS A 11 19.74 4.56 -9.06
C LYS A 11 18.61 4.50 -10.10
N ASN A 12 17.64 3.59 -9.92
CA ASN A 12 16.63 3.32 -10.97
C ASN A 12 15.18 3.52 -10.52
N THR A 13 14.90 3.66 -9.21
CA THR A 13 13.51 3.58 -8.68
C THR A 13 13.30 4.53 -7.50
N SER A 14 13.77 5.79 -7.64
CA SER A 14 13.58 6.81 -6.59
C SER A 14 12.09 7.08 -6.34
N TYR A 15 11.71 7.27 -5.08
CA TYR A 15 10.35 7.56 -4.67
C TYR A 15 10.27 8.63 -3.59
N GLU A 16 9.06 9.08 -3.29
CA GLU A 16 8.81 10.11 -2.30
C GLU A 16 8.11 9.52 -1.07
N VAL A 17 8.54 9.97 0.11
CA VAL A 17 7.85 9.76 1.38
C VAL A 17 7.29 11.10 1.82
N ILE A 18 5.98 11.19 2.01
CA ILE A 18 5.30 12.42 2.41
C ILE A 18 4.66 12.19 3.78
N ILE A 19 5.04 13.01 4.76
CA ILE A 19 4.65 12.87 6.16
C ILE A 19 3.83 14.09 6.56
N GLY A 20 2.64 13.86 7.11
CA GLY A 20 1.81 14.96 7.61
C GLY A 20 0.43 14.52 8.06
N LYS A 21 -0.36 15.48 8.54
CA LYS A 21 -1.74 15.26 8.94
C LYS A 21 -2.65 15.32 7.71
N GLY A 22 -3.40 14.25 7.44
CA GLY A 22 -4.37 14.19 6.35
C GLY A 22 -3.74 14.08 4.95
N VAL A 23 -2.44 13.74 4.84
CA VAL A 23 -1.78 13.56 3.54
C VAL A 23 -2.37 12.44 2.69
N SER A 24 -2.98 11.44 3.33
CA SER A 24 -3.72 10.37 2.65
C SER A 24 -4.94 10.89 1.87
N LEU A 25 -5.46 12.06 2.25
CA LEU A 25 -6.61 12.70 1.61
C LEU A 25 -6.21 13.79 0.60
N ASP A 26 -4.95 14.20 0.57
CA ASP A 26 -4.50 15.29 -0.32
C ASP A 26 -4.49 14.85 -1.78
N LYS A 27 -5.48 15.34 -2.52
CA LYS A 27 -5.66 15.07 -3.95
C LYS A 27 -4.45 15.53 -4.79
N LYS A 28 -3.89 16.70 -4.48
CA LYS A 28 -2.75 17.25 -5.25
C LYS A 28 -1.52 16.36 -5.22
N ILE A 29 -1.30 15.68 -4.10
CA ILE A 29 -0.19 14.73 -3.93
C ILE A 29 -0.39 13.49 -4.79
N LYS A 30 -1.62 12.96 -4.83
CA LYS A 30 -1.92 11.63 -5.40
C LYS A 30 -2.27 11.66 -6.88
N SER A 31 -2.90 12.73 -7.37
CA SER A 31 -3.48 12.77 -8.73
C SER A 31 -2.52 12.37 -9.83
N LYS A 32 -1.27 12.81 -9.76
CA LYS A 32 -0.24 12.48 -10.78
C LYS A 32 0.05 10.98 -10.90
N PHE A 33 -0.27 10.18 -9.85
CA PHE A 33 -0.05 8.74 -9.84
C PHE A 33 -1.32 7.95 -10.12
N ILE A 34 -2.50 8.56 -9.94
CA ILE A 34 -3.82 7.88 -9.94
C ILE A 34 -4.61 8.20 -11.21
N TYR A 35 -4.51 9.42 -11.74
CA TYR A 35 -5.31 9.85 -12.89
C TYR A 35 -5.16 8.89 -14.08
N GLY A 36 -6.29 8.42 -14.60
CA GLY A 36 -6.36 7.51 -15.73
C GLY A 36 -5.85 6.07 -15.47
N LYS A 37 -5.43 5.74 -14.23
CA LYS A 37 -4.91 4.40 -13.90
C LYS A 37 -6.02 3.45 -13.43
N GLU A 38 -5.75 2.15 -13.53
CA GLU A 38 -6.54 1.11 -12.88
C GLU A 38 -6.01 0.91 -11.46
N ILE A 39 -6.86 1.14 -10.46
CA ILE A 39 -6.48 1.13 -9.04
C ILE A 39 -7.11 -0.06 -8.32
N LEU A 40 -6.28 -0.86 -7.65
CA LEU A 40 -6.71 -1.78 -6.61
C LEU A 40 -6.34 -1.22 -5.24
N LEU A 41 -7.33 -0.79 -4.47
CA LEU A 41 -7.15 -0.36 -3.10
C LEU A 41 -7.27 -1.57 -2.16
N ILE A 42 -6.19 -1.92 -1.48
CA ILE A 42 -6.15 -3.00 -0.49
C ILE A 42 -6.11 -2.38 0.90
N SER A 43 -7.05 -2.75 1.75
CA SER A 43 -7.12 -2.21 3.11
C SER A 43 -7.20 -3.30 4.18
N ASP A 44 -6.62 -3.02 5.36
CA ASP A 44 -6.77 -3.86 6.54
C ASP A 44 -8.20 -3.75 7.08
N LYS A 45 -8.86 -4.91 7.34
CA LYS A 45 -10.21 -4.98 7.91
C LYS A 45 -10.33 -4.36 9.30
N ASN A 46 -9.22 -4.20 10.02
CA ASN A 46 -9.21 -3.58 11.34
C ASN A 46 -9.27 -2.03 11.29
N ILE A 47 -9.08 -1.43 10.12
CA ILE A 47 -9.24 0.03 9.96
C ILE A 47 -10.73 0.35 9.88
N PRO A 48 -11.23 1.35 10.64
CA PRO A 48 -12.64 1.73 10.60
C PRO A 48 -13.12 2.03 9.17
N GLU A 49 -14.26 1.47 8.81
CA GLU A 49 -14.81 1.57 7.44
C GLU A 49 -15.03 3.02 7.00
N LYS A 50 -15.51 3.85 7.92
CA LYS A 50 -15.67 5.30 7.67
C LYS A 50 -14.36 5.94 7.18
N LYS A 51 -13.22 5.56 7.77
CA LYS A 51 -11.91 6.10 7.36
C LYS A 51 -11.49 5.60 5.97
N ILE A 52 -11.72 4.31 5.70
CA ILE A 52 -11.44 3.74 4.37
C ILE A 52 -12.32 4.40 3.30
N ASN A 53 -13.62 4.59 3.57
CA ASN A 53 -14.54 5.22 2.61
C ASN A 53 -14.10 6.65 2.26
N ILE A 54 -13.68 7.45 3.25
CA ILE A 54 -13.16 8.80 3.02
C ILE A 54 -11.91 8.76 2.13
N ILE A 55 -10.98 7.82 2.38
CA ILE A 55 -9.78 7.68 1.56
C ILE A 55 -10.15 7.21 0.14
N THR A 56 -11.08 6.26 0.02
CA THR A 56 -11.56 5.75 -1.26
C THR A 56 -12.16 6.87 -2.11
N SER A 57 -13.07 7.67 -1.54
CA SER A 57 -13.64 8.84 -2.25
C SER A 57 -12.55 9.84 -2.67
N SER A 58 -11.55 10.07 -1.81
CA SER A 58 -10.41 10.92 -2.16
C SER A 58 -9.52 10.34 -3.27
N VAL A 59 -9.52 9.01 -3.47
CA VAL A 59 -8.86 8.35 -4.61
C VAL A 59 -9.73 8.47 -5.86
N GLU A 60 -11.04 8.28 -5.74
CA GLU A 60 -12.03 8.48 -6.83
C GLU A 60 -11.94 9.89 -7.40
N ASP A 61 -11.84 10.89 -6.54
CA ASP A 61 -11.67 12.29 -6.93
C ASP A 61 -10.39 12.56 -7.75
N CYS A 62 -9.42 11.66 -7.71
CA CYS A 62 -8.22 11.76 -8.55
C CYS A 62 -8.43 11.30 -10.00
N GLY A 63 -9.63 10.81 -10.35
CA GLY A 63 -10.00 10.39 -11.70
C GLY A 63 -9.32 9.11 -12.19
N PRO A 64 -9.33 7.99 -11.43
CA PRO A 64 -8.86 6.71 -11.94
C PRO A 64 -9.78 6.22 -13.07
N HIS A 65 -9.22 5.47 -14.03
CA HIS A 65 -10.01 4.78 -15.05
C HIS A 65 -10.87 3.66 -14.45
N LYS A 66 -10.34 3.01 -13.41
CA LYS A 66 -11.00 1.91 -12.70
C LYS A 66 -10.55 1.88 -11.25
N LEU A 67 -11.49 1.70 -10.33
CA LEU A 67 -11.20 1.55 -8.90
C LEU A 67 -11.98 0.36 -8.35
N ASN A 68 -11.27 -0.56 -7.70
CA ASN A 68 -11.87 -1.61 -6.89
C ASN A 68 -11.20 -1.65 -5.51
N SER A 69 -11.93 -2.15 -4.52
CA SER A 69 -11.44 -2.30 -3.15
C SER A 69 -11.40 -3.78 -2.76
N LEU A 70 -10.36 -4.16 -2.02
CA LEU A 70 -10.17 -5.48 -1.45
C LEU A 70 -9.81 -5.34 0.04
N LYS A 71 -10.68 -5.83 0.94
CA LYS A 71 -10.44 -5.82 2.38
C LYS A 71 -9.83 -7.15 2.81
N LEU A 72 -8.65 -7.12 3.44
CA LEU A 72 -7.96 -8.30 3.96
C LEU A 72 -7.76 -8.16 5.48
N LYS A 73 -7.90 -9.28 6.18
CA LYS A 73 -7.46 -9.41 7.58
C LYS A 73 -6.29 -10.37 7.60
N LEU A 74 -5.09 -9.82 7.75
CA LEU A 74 -3.86 -10.59 7.76
C LEU A 74 -3.23 -10.55 9.16
N ASN A 75 -2.57 -11.64 9.50
CA ASN A 75 -1.71 -11.77 10.67
C ASN A 75 -0.43 -12.50 10.25
N GLU A 76 0.48 -12.72 11.16
CA GLU A 76 1.77 -13.34 10.87
C GLU A 76 1.64 -14.75 10.24
N ARG A 77 0.63 -15.55 10.65
CA ARG A 77 0.37 -16.90 10.09
C ARG A 77 -0.16 -16.83 8.64
N SER A 78 -0.90 -15.77 8.31
CA SER A 78 -1.45 -15.56 6.97
C SER A 78 -0.53 -14.79 6.02
N LYS A 79 0.68 -14.40 6.47
CA LYS A 79 1.73 -13.81 5.63
C LYS A 79 2.38 -14.90 4.76
N ASN A 80 1.66 -15.41 3.76
CA ASN A 80 2.02 -16.58 2.96
C ASN A 80 1.50 -16.50 1.52
N PHE A 81 1.85 -17.49 0.69
CA PHE A 81 1.42 -17.55 -0.72
C PHE A 81 -0.11 -17.53 -0.90
N THR A 82 -0.89 -18.11 0.01
CA THR A 82 -2.36 -18.08 -0.10
C THR A 82 -2.88 -16.65 -0.10
N SER A 83 -2.31 -15.77 0.72
CA SER A 83 -2.70 -14.36 0.77
C SER A 83 -2.27 -13.58 -0.49
N VAL A 84 -1.09 -13.87 -1.03
CA VAL A 84 -0.63 -13.31 -2.30
C VAL A 84 -1.55 -13.78 -3.45
N SER A 85 -1.86 -15.07 -3.49
CA SER A 85 -2.76 -15.65 -4.51
C SER A 85 -4.16 -15.03 -4.49
N LYS A 86 -4.70 -14.66 -3.30
CA LYS A 86 -5.98 -13.94 -3.21
C LYS A 86 -5.93 -12.60 -3.94
N ILE A 87 -4.82 -11.85 -3.79
CA ILE A 87 -4.62 -10.57 -4.49
C ILE A 87 -4.46 -10.81 -6.00
N HIS A 88 -3.63 -11.77 -6.40
CA HIS A 88 -3.44 -12.12 -7.82
C HIS A 88 -4.74 -12.55 -8.49
N ASN A 89 -5.51 -13.43 -7.85
CA ASN A 89 -6.80 -13.90 -8.39
C ASN A 89 -7.78 -12.74 -8.57
N PHE A 90 -7.77 -11.76 -7.64
CA PHE A 90 -8.60 -10.57 -7.78
C PHE A 90 -8.16 -9.73 -8.99
N LEU A 91 -6.86 -9.46 -9.12
CA LEU A 91 -6.30 -8.70 -10.23
C LEU A 91 -6.60 -9.37 -11.59
N ILE A 92 -6.38 -10.69 -11.68
CA ILE A 92 -6.65 -11.49 -12.88
C ILE A 92 -8.14 -11.48 -13.24
N LYS A 93 -9.01 -11.80 -12.27
CA LYS A 93 -10.47 -11.83 -12.49
C LYS A 93 -11.01 -10.48 -12.95
N LYS A 94 -10.44 -9.39 -12.45
CA LYS A 94 -10.81 -8.02 -12.81
C LYS A 94 -10.02 -7.46 -14.01
N LYS A 95 -9.18 -8.29 -14.66
CA LYS A 95 -8.41 -7.94 -15.86
C LYS A 95 -7.57 -6.68 -15.69
N TYR A 96 -6.81 -6.58 -14.58
CA TYR A 96 -5.86 -5.50 -14.36
C TYR A 96 -4.65 -5.60 -15.29
N THR A 97 -4.18 -4.47 -15.80
CA THR A 97 -3.07 -4.39 -16.76
C THR A 97 -1.72 -4.08 -16.09
N ARG A 98 -0.64 -4.01 -16.86
CA ARG A 98 0.70 -3.65 -16.33
C ARG A 98 0.79 -2.20 -15.84
N ASP A 99 -0.09 -1.33 -16.31
CA ASP A 99 -0.15 0.08 -15.90
C ASP A 99 -0.96 0.31 -14.61
N SER A 100 -1.45 -0.76 -14.02
CA SER A 100 -2.24 -0.71 -12.80
C SER A 100 -1.40 -0.31 -11.59
N LEU A 101 -2.08 0.19 -10.57
CA LEU A 101 -1.49 0.60 -9.29
C LEU A 101 -2.21 -0.08 -8.13
N ILE A 102 -1.47 -0.75 -7.25
CA ILE A 102 -1.97 -1.17 -5.95
C ILE A 102 -1.77 -0.05 -4.93
N ILE A 103 -2.83 0.37 -4.24
CA ILE A 103 -2.75 1.26 -3.07
C ILE A 103 -3.01 0.40 -1.83
N CYS A 104 -2.01 0.26 -0.96
CA CYS A 104 -2.10 -0.52 0.27
C CYS A 104 -2.28 0.40 1.48
N ILE A 105 -3.35 0.18 2.27
CA ILE A 105 -3.66 0.91 3.50
C ILE A 105 -3.66 -0.08 4.66
N GLY A 106 -2.57 -0.12 5.44
CA GLY A 106 -2.47 -1.11 6.52
C GLY A 106 -1.15 -1.12 7.28
N GLY A 107 -0.98 -2.13 8.12
CA GLY A 107 0.26 -2.39 8.84
C GLY A 107 1.31 -3.11 7.99
N GLY A 108 2.48 -3.41 8.57
CA GLY A 108 3.62 -3.99 7.88
C GLY A 108 3.32 -5.31 7.17
N ILE A 109 2.55 -6.21 7.79
CA ILE A 109 2.19 -7.50 7.18
C ILE A 109 1.40 -7.31 5.88
N LEU A 110 0.42 -6.39 5.87
CA LEU A 110 -0.36 -6.10 4.67
C LEU A 110 0.51 -5.42 3.60
N SER A 111 1.40 -4.52 4.01
CA SER A 111 2.37 -3.86 3.12
C SER A 111 3.29 -4.86 2.44
N ASP A 112 3.86 -5.80 3.19
CA ASP A 112 4.74 -6.84 2.68
C ASP A 112 4.04 -7.76 1.66
N VAL A 113 2.84 -8.26 2.01
CA VAL A 113 2.07 -9.15 1.14
C VAL A 113 1.58 -8.42 -0.12
N SER A 114 1.09 -7.19 0.02
CA SER A 114 0.61 -6.39 -1.12
C SER A 114 1.75 -5.95 -2.03
N GLY A 115 2.89 -5.58 -1.46
CA GLY A 115 4.09 -5.23 -2.22
C GLY A 115 4.66 -6.44 -2.97
N PHE A 116 4.68 -7.62 -2.34
CA PHE A 116 5.12 -8.85 -3.01
C PHE A 116 4.13 -9.30 -4.10
N ALA A 117 2.83 -9.12 -3.89
CA ALA A 117 1.83 -9.33 -4.93
C ALA A 117 2.04 -8.36 -6.11
N ALA A 118 2.34 -7.08 -5.85
CA ALA A 118 2.67 -6.11 -6.88
C ALA A 118 3.94 -6.49 -7.66
N ALA A 119 5.00 -6.92 -6.94
CA ALA A 119 6.26 -7.33 -7.54
C ALA A 119 6.13 -8.53 -8.49
N THR A 120 5.19 -9.43 -8.20
CA THR A 120 5.04 -10.71 -8.93
C THR A 120 3.90 -10.73 -9.93
N TYR A 121 2.92 -9.82 -9.84
CA TYR A 121 1.86 -9.69 -10.82
C TYR A 121 2.41 -9.10 -12.13
N LEU A 122 2.21 -9.79 -13.26
CA LEU A 122 2.69 -9.41 -14.60
C LEU A 122 4.19 -9.01 -14.65
N ARG A 123 5.01 -9.59 -13.76
CA ARG A 123 6.45 -9.29 -13.56
C ARG A 123 6.74 -7.93 -12.95
N GLY A 124 5.76 -7.35 -12.27
CA GLY A 124 5.86 -6.08 -11.55
C GLY A 124 4.87 -5.03 -12.04
N ILE A 125 4.03 -4.55 -11.10
CA ILE A 125 3.18 -3.37 -11.27
C ILE A 125 3.50 -2.37 -10.18
N ASN A 126 3.10 -1.12 -10.37
CA ASN A 126 3.33 -0.08 -9.37
C ASN A 126 2.55 -0.33 -8.08
N PHE A 127 3.10 0.11 -6.96
CA PHE A 127 2.36 0.15 -5.69
C PHE A 127 2.67 1.40 -4.87
N MET A 128 1.71 1.79 -4.03
CA MET A 128 1.76 2.93 -3.13
C MET A 128 1.40 2.46 -1.73
N LEU A 129 2.04 3.00 -0.71
CA LEU A 129 1.81 2.64 0.68
C LEU A 129 1.19 3.80 1.47
N MET A 130 0.18 3.48 2.27
CA MET A 130 -0.42 4.33 3.31
C MET A 130 -0.36 3.56 4.64
N PRO A 131 0.81 3.57 5.33
CA PRO A 131 1.00 2.78 6.54
C PRO A 131 0.12 3.28 7.69
N SER A 132 -0.61 2.35 8.33
CA SER A 132 -1.60 2.68 9.37
C SER A 132 -1.13 2.40 10.80
N THR A 133 -0.01 1.70 10.99
CA THR A 133 0.59 1.42 12.30
C THR A 133 1.91 2.17 12.46
N LEU A 134 2.30 2.48 13.71
CA LEU A 134 3.56 3.18 13.98
C LEU A 134 4.76 2.44 13.37
N LEU A 135 4.88 1.14 13.62
CA LEU A 135 5.97 0.33 13.07
C LEU A 135 6.02 0.38 11.54
N ALA A 136 4.86 0.33 10.87
CA ALA A 136 4.83 0.44 9.42
C ALA A 136 5.23 1.84 8.94
N GLN A 137 4.88 2.90 9.69
CA GLN A 137 5.23 4.28 9.34
C GLN A 137 6.74 4.57 9.43
N VAL A 138 7.42 3.98 10.43
CA VAL A 138 8.84 4.29 10.69
C VAL A 138 9.81 3.27 10.08
N ASP A 139 9.34 2.07 9.70
CA ASP A 139 10.21 0.97 9.24
C ASP A 139 9.65 0.25 8.02
N ALA A 140 8.57 -0.53 8.17
CA ALA A 140 8.15 -1.50 7.16
C ALA A 140 7.72 -0.90 5.80
N SER A 141 7.37 0.38 5.72
CA SER A 141 7.02 1.04 4.46
C SER A 141 8.23 1.60 3.70
N ILE A 142 9.44 1.49 4.25
CA ILE A 142 10.65 2.08 3.71
C ILE A 142 11.62 0.98 3.26
N GLY A 143 12.32 1.21 2.15
CA GLY A 143 13.37 0.30 1.64
C GLY A 143 12.89 -0.76 0.67
N GLY A 144 11.57 -0.87 0.40
CA GLY A 144 11.02 -1.73 -0.64
C GLY A 144 11.17 -3.24 -0.37
N LYS A 145 11.44 -3.63 0.86
CA LYS A 145 11.42 -5.06 1.26
C LYS A 145 9.97 -5.53 1.24
N THR A 146 9.67 -6.50 0.40
CA THR A 146 8.36 -7.13 0.32
C THR A 146 8.50 -8.63 0.40
N GLY A 147 7.56 -9.33 1.03
CA GLY A 147 7.73 -10.76 1.15
C GLY A 147 6.72 -11.45 2.05
N ILE A 148 6.93 -12.75 2.15
CA ILE A 148 6.07 -13.67 2.89
C ILE A 148 6.91 -14.65 3.71
N ASN A 149 6.23 -15.33 4.63
CA ASN A 149 6.82 -16.38 5.43
C ASN A 149 6.77 -17.72 4.70
N HIS A 150 7.70 -18.58 5.03
CA HIS A 150 7.73 -20.00 4.70
C HIS A 150 7.55 -20.82 5.98
N THR A 151 7.22 -22.10 5.86
CA THR A 151 7.10 -23.01 7.02
C THR A 151 8.41 -23.12 7.80
N MET A 152 9.54 -22.94 7.14
CA MET A 152 10.89 -23.01 7.72
C MET A 152 11.37 -21.69 8.35
N GLY A 153 10.64 -20.57 8.18
CA GLY A 153 11.05 -19.30 8.78
C GLY A 153 10.31 -18.08 8.22
N LYS A 154 10.50 -16.96 8.94
CA LYS A 154 9.87 -15.69 8.55
C LYS A 154 10.66 -14.99 7.45
N ASN A 155 9.94 -14.31 6.54
CA ASN A 155 10.49 -13.42 5.51
C ASN A 155 11.52 -14.09 4.57
N LEU A 156 11.43 -15.42 4.36
CA LEU A 156 12.36 -16.15 3.51
C LEU A 156 12.08 -16.00 2.01
N ILE A 157 10.88 -15.57 1.64
CA ILE A 157 10.46 -15.42 0.25
C ILE A 157 10.02 -13.99 0.02
N GLY A 158 10.62 -13.30 -0.94
CA GLY A 158 10.28 -11.91 -1.19
C GLY A 158 11.02 -11.30 -2.39
N SER A 159 10.84 -10.00 -2.52
CA SER A 159 11.47 -9.19 -3.56
C SER A 159 11.77 -7.80 -3.01
N PHE A 160 12.84 -7.19 -3.49
CA PHE A 160 13.01 -5.74 -3.38
C PHE A 160 12.18 -5.06 -4.47
N HIS A 161 11.05 -4.48 -4.09
CA HIS A 161 10.15 -3.76 -4.98
C HIS A 161 9.80 -2.42 -4.35
N GLN A 162 10.27 -1.33 -4.94
CA GLN A 162 10.12 -0.01 -4.35
C GLN A 162 8.72 0.55 -4.60
N PRO A 163 8.07 1.16 -3.60
CA PRO A 163 6.83 1.90 -3.82
C PRO A 163 7.11 3.13 -4.68
N ILE A 164 6.12 3.59 -5.44
CA ILE A 164 6.21 4.86 -6.17
C ILE A 164 5.95 6.06 -5.26
N LEU A 165 5.26 5.84 -4.13
CA LEU A 165 4.92 6.84 -3.14
C LEU A 165 4.60 6.18 -1.80
N VAL A 166 5.04 6.81 -0.69
CA VAL A 166 4.63 6.46 0.66
C VAL A 166 3.97 7.67 1.31
N LEU A 167 2.73 7.53 1.76
CA LEU A 167 1.97 8.58 2.45
C LEU A 167 1.84 8.24 3.94
N ILE A 168 2.68 8.85 4.77
CA ILE A 168 2.66 8.68 6.23
C ILE A 168 1.68 9.70 6.82
N ASP A 169 0.44 9.27 6.98
CA ASP A 169 -0.60 10.08 7.59
C ASP A 169 -0.65 9.84 9.11
N ILE A 170 -0.17 10.81 9.86
CA ILE A 170 -0.11 10.70 11.34
C ILE A 170 -1.49 10.60 12.00
N THR A 171 -2.59 10.87 11.28
CA THR A 171 -3.94 10.70 11.81
C THR A 171 -4.32 9.23 12.05
N PHE A 172 -3.58 8.28 11.46
CA PHE A 172 -3.76 6.87 11.77
C PHE A 172 -3.34 6.51 13.19
N LEU A 173 -2.42 7.28 13.79
CA LEU A 173 -1.89 7.00 15.13
C LEU A 173 -2.75 7.59 16.27
N ARG A 174 -3.80 8.39 15.96
CA ARG A 174 -4.65 9.03 16.98
C ARG A 174 -5.45 8.05 17.85
N SER A 175 -5.61 6.81 17.42
CA SER A 175 -6.28 5.76 18.18
C SER A 175 -5.34 4.98 19.10
N LEU A 176 -4.04 5.28 19.09
CA LEU A 176 -3.10 4.71 20.05
C LEU A 176 -3.36 5.40 21.39
N SER A 177 -3.66 4.59 22.44
CA SER A 177 -3.72 5.10 23.81
C SER A 177 -2.38 5.73 24.17
N THR A 178 -2.42 6.93 24.72
CA THR A 178 -1.27 7.51 25.41
C THR A 178 -0.99 6.60 26.62
N ILE A 179 0.17 5.95 26.63
CA ILE A 179 0.66 5.20 27.78
C ILE A 179 1.10 6.21 28.83
#